data_184f29cbeacfdbbfd936aacf6c474e73
#
_entry.id   184f29cbeacfdbbfd936aacf6c474e73
#
_cell.length_a   1.000
_cell.length_b   1.000
_cell.length_c   1.000
_cell.angle_alpha   90.00
_cell.angle_beta   90.00
_cell.angle_gamma   90.00
#
_symmetry.space_group_name_H-M   'P 1'
#
loop_
_entity.id
_entity.type
_entity.pdbx_description
1 polymer ?
#
loop_
_entity_poly.entity_id
_entity_poly.type
_entity_poly.pdbx_seq_one_letter_code
_entity_poly.pdbx_strand_id
1 'polypeptide(L)'
;MGIFSLTQELAIDLGTANTLIIYNGKVVVDEPSIVALDVHTGKLVAIGQQARQMHEKTNPNIKTIRPLKGGVIADFDATELMLRGMIKKVKTSGSLIAPPLRMVICIPSGSTNVEIRAVRDSAEHAGGREVYMIYEPMAAALGAGLDVEAPEGNMVIDIGGGTSEIACISLGGIVCSESINTAGDVFTNDIQSYVRQQHNIRIGERTAEAIKCSIGAAVSDLEQEPEDFVVTGPNMLTALPQTVSLSYSEIAYALEKSLTKIDAALMKVLESMPPELYADIVKNGIYLAGGGALIKGLDRRLNEKTGIPFHIAEDPLQAIARGTGIALKNINRFSFLMK
;
A
#
# COMPACT_ATOMS: atom_id res chain seq x y z
N MET A 1 -33.70 4.79 -19.88
CA MET A 1 -33.65 3.35 -19.53
C MET A 1 -32.34 2.81 -20.08
N GLY A 2 -31.32 2.71 -19.26
CA GLY A 2 -30.00 2.22 -19.68
C GLY A 2 -30.09 0.73 -19.95
N ILE A 3 -29.65 0.34 -21.13
CA ILE A 3 -29.36 -1.04 -21.50
C ILE A 3 -28.36 -1.55 -20.44
N PHE A 4 -28.71 -2.65 -19.76
CA PHE A 4 -27.82 -3.30 -18.77
C PHE A 4 -26.42 -3.47 -19.40
N SER A 5 -25.43 -2.76 -18.88
CA SER A 5 -24.05 -3.02 -19.26
C SER A 5 -23.74 -4.45 -18.83
N LEU A 6 -23.54 -5.34 -19.81
CA LEU A 6 -23.12 -6.72 -19.57
C LEU A 6 -21.68 -6.82 -19.05
N THR A 7 -21.01 -5.68 -18.85
CA THR A 7 -19.61 -5.59 -18.42
C THR A 7 -19.56 -5.44 -16.91
N GLN A 8 -18.81 -6.29 -16.24
CA GLN A 8 -18.49 -6.15 -14.83
C GLN A 8 -17.29 -5.23 -14.68
N GLU A 9 -17.39 -4.24 -13.79
CA GLU A 9 -16.38 -3.21 -13.59
C GLU A 9 -15.74 -3.37 -12.20
N LEU A 10 -14.39 -3.50 -12.18
CA LEU A 10 -13.60 -3.68 -10.97
C LEU A 10 -12.52 -2.58 -10.86
N ALA A 11 -12.42 -1.94 -9.71
CA ALA A 11 -11.24 -1.16 -9.36
C ALA A 11 -10.38 -1.98 -8.40
N ILE A 12 -9.10 -2.11 -8.71
CA ILE A 12 -8.16 -2.97 -7.99
C ILE A 12 -6.99 -2.13 -7.51
N ASP A 13 -6.82 -2.08 -6.20
CA ASP A 13 -5.58 -1.66 -5.57
C ASP A 13 -4.72 -2.90 -5.36
N LEU A 14 -3.69 -3.05 -6.20
CA LEU A 14 -2.80 -4.20 -6.20
C LEU A 14 -1.54 -3.88 -5.36
N GLY A 15 -1.74 -3.72 -4.05
CA GLY A 15 -0.67 -3.32 -3.15
C GLY A 15 0.27 -4.47 -2.72
N THR A 16 1.50 -4.12 -2.33
CA THR A 16 2.51 -5.07 -1.83
C THR A 16 2.06 -5.82 -0.58
N ALA A 17 1.39 -5.13 0.34
CA ALA A 17 0.91 -5.72 1.60
C ALA A 17 -0.50 -6.30 1.49
N ASN A 18 -1.42 -5.55 0.92
CA ASN A 18 -2.83 -5.92 0.76
C ASN A 18 -3.29 -5.61 -0.67
N THR A 19 -4.23 -6.40 -1.16
CA THR A 19 -4.96 -6.15 -2.40
C THR A 19 -6.42 -5.87 -2.06
N LEU A 20 -6.93 -4.71 -2.52
CA LEU A 20 -8.33 -4.32 -2.37
C LEU A 20 -9.04 -4.36 -3.72
N ILE A 21 -10.29 -4.86 -3.73
CA ILE A 21 -11.13 -4.81 -4.93
C ILE A 21 -12.43 -4.09 -4.59
N ILE A 22 -12.73 -3.07 -5.39
CA ILE A 22 -14.00 -2.34 -5.34
C ILE A 22 -14.90 -2.82 -6.48
N TYR A 23 -16.11 -3.17 -6.11
CA TYR A 23 -17.20 -3.51 -7.02
C TYR A 23 -18.45 -2.74 -6.62
N ASN A 24 -19.11 -2.08 -7.59
CA ASN A 24 -20.29 -1.25 -7.35
C ASN A 24 -20.10 -0.18 -6.25
N GLY A 25 -18.88 0.40 -6.16
CA GLY A 25 -18.53 1.46 -5.21
C GLY A 25 -18.30 0.98 -3.78
N LYS A 26 -18.20 -0.32 -3.55
CA LYS A 26 -17.94 -0.92 -2.23
C LYS A 26 -16.69 -1.79 -2.29
N VAL A 27 -15.90 -1.77 -1.23
CA VAL A 27 -14.82 -2.74 -1.05
C VAL A 27 -15.44 -4.12 -0.83
N VAL A 28 -15.15 -5.05 -1.73
CA VAL A 28 -15.67 -6.44 -1.71
C VAL A 28 -14.57 -7.46 -1.43
N VAL A 29 -13.32 -7.07 -1.63
CA VAL A 29 -12.13 -7.83 -1.24
C VAL A 29 -11.18 -6.87 -0.55
N ASP A 30 -10.71 -7.24 0.62
CA ASP A 30 -9.61 -6.63 1.37
C ASP A 30 -8.80 -7.78 1.97
N GLU A 31 -7.73 -8.13 1.28
CA GLU A 31 -6.98 -9.36 1.58
C GLU A 31 -5.48 -9.12 1.48
N PRO A 32 -4.68 -9.72 2.36
CA PRO A 32 -3.23 -9.72 2.22
C PRO A 32 -2.77 -10.24 0.86
N SER A 33 -1.78 -9.59 0.27
CA SER A 33 -1.16 -9.97 -1.01
C SER A 33 -0.20 -11.15 -0.83
N ILE A 34 -0.75 -12.34 -0.54
CA ILE A 34 0.00 -13.55 -0.29
C ILE A 34 -0.77 -14.79 -0.78
N VAL A 35 -0.03 -15.77 -1.27
CA VAL A 35 -0.55 -17.08 -1.68
C VAL A 35 0.19 -18.20 -0.95
N ALA A 36 -0.48 -19.32 -0.74
CA ALA A 36 0.13 -20.57 -0.30
C ALA A 36 0.00 -21.60 -1.43
N LEU A 37 1.11 -22.20 -1.81
CA LEU A 37 1.20 -23.19 -2.89
C LEU A 37 1.71 -24.53 -2.36
N ASP A 38 1.19 -25.62 -2.92
CA ASP A 38 1.78 -26.94 -2.77
C ASP A 38 3.10 -27.00 -3.56
N VAL A 39 4.18 -27.39 -2.89
CA VAL A 39 5.55 -27.35 -3.45
C VAL A 39 5.72 -28.34 -4.59
N HIS A 40 5.04 -29.48 -4.56
CA HIS A 40 5.20 -30.54 -5.54
C HIS A 40 4.37 -30.33 -6.80
N THR A 41 3.15 -29.80 -6.63
CA THR A 41 2.20 -29.65 -7.73
C THR A 41 2.09 -28.22 -8.25
N GLY A 42 2.60 -27.22 -7.52
CA GLY A 42 2.42 -25.81 -7.81
C GLY A 42 0.97 -25.32 -7.64
N LYS A 43 0.07 -26.17 -7.17
CA LYS A 43 -1.35 -25.81 -7.02
C LYS A 43 -1.58 -24.84 -5.88
N LEU A 44 -2.54 -23.94 -6.11
CA LEU A 44 -3.00 -22.99 -5.11
C LEU A 44 -3.69 -23.70 -3.95
N VAL A 45 -3.18 -23.52 -2.73
CA VAL A 45 -3.73 -24.04 -1.47
C VAL A 45 -4.59 -22.99 -0.79
N ALA A 46 -4.11 -21.74 -0.70
CA ALA A 46 -4.82 -20.64 -0.06
C ALA A 46 -4.37 -19.28 -0.63
N ILE A 47 -5.22 -18.25 -0.46
CA ILE A 47 -4.91 -16.85 -0.78
C ILE A 47 -5.30 -15.94 0.39
N GLY A 48 -4.71 -14.76 0.41
CA GLY A 48 -5.10 -13.70 1.33
C GLY A 48 -4.95 -14.10 2.79
N GLN A 49 -5.96 -13.83 3.60
CA GLN A 49 -5.93 -14.07 5.03
C GLN A 49 -5.64 -15.53 5.41
N GLN A 50 -6.14 -16.49 4.65
CA GLN A 50 -5.85 -17.90 4.89
C GLN A 50 -4.37 -18.23 4.66
N ALA A 51 -3.78 -17.73 3.56
CA ALA A 51 -2.36 -17.91 3.29
C ALA A 51 -1.48 -17.18 4.33
N ARG A 52 -1.90 -15.97 4.79
CA ARG A 52 -1.21 -15.24 5.85
C ARG A 52 -1.18 -15.99 7.18
N GLN A 53 -2.24 -16.74 7.51
CA GLN A 53 -2.26 -17.57 8.71
C GLN A 53 -1.25 -18.73 8.64
N MET A 54 -0.92 -19.19 7.42
CA MET A 54 0.07 -20.24 7.17
C MET A 54 1.50 -19.71 7.14
N HIS A 55 1.68 -18.42 6.85
CA HIS A 55 3.00 -17.80 6.71
C HIS A 55 3.86 -18.00 7.96
N GLU A 56 5.13 -18.34 7.79
CA GLU A 56 6.09 -18.70 8.85
C GLU A 56 5.70 -19.96 9.69
N LYS A 57 4.66 -20.70 9.29
CA LYS A 57 4.17 -21.90 9.99
C LYS A 57 4.04 -23.12 9.08
N THR A 58 4.49 -23.03 7.84
CA THR A 58 4.35 -24.09 6.84
C THR A 58 5.27 -25.27 7.12
N ASN A 59 4.82 -26.46 6.72
CA ASN A 59 5.66 -27.64 6.59
C ASN A 59 6.37 -27.66 5.21
N PRO A 60 7.32 -28.58 4.93
CA PRO A 60 8.08 -28.60 3.68
C PRO A 60 7.25 -28.74 2.40
N ASN A 61 6.00 -29.21 2.48
CA ASN A 61 5.14 -29.41 1.31
C ASN A 61 4.35 -28.16 0.90
N ILE A 62 4.33 -27.14 1.75
CA ILE A 62 3.60 -25.88 1.48
C ILE A 62 4.58 -24.71 1.58
N LYS A 63 4.60 -23.86 0.56
CA LYS A 63 5.31 -22.57 0.59
C LYS A 63 4.33 -21.41 0.50
N THR A 64 4.58 -20.36 1.26
CA THR A 64 3.89 -19.09 1.12
C THR A 64 4.75 -18.13 0.31
N ILE A 65 4.12 -17.38 -0.61
CA ILE A 65 4.77 -16.41 -1.49
C ILE A 65 4.02 -15.09 -1.37
N ARG A 66 4.75 -14.00 -1.14
CA ARG A 66 4.27 -12.64 -1.36
C ARG A 66 4.66 -12.26 -2.80
N PRO A 67 3.69 -12.23 -3.72
CA PRO A 67 3.98 -12.10 -5.14
C PRO A 67 4.40 -10.68 -5.56
N LEU A 68 4.14 -9.69 -4.69
CA LEU A 68 4.56 -8.30 -4.90
C LEU A 68 5.64 -7.92 -3.86
N LYS A 69 6.64 -7.16 -4.30
CA LYS A 69 7.71 -6.60 -3.47
C LYS A 69 8.08 -5.21 -3.96
N GLY A 70 8.19 -4.24 -3.05
CA GLY A 70 8.56 -2.88 -3.43
C GLY A 70 7.65 -2.28 -4.51
N GLY A 71 6.33 -2.53 -4.43
CA GLY A 71 5.34 -2.02 -5.39
C GLY A 71 5.27 -2.77 -6.73
N VAL A 72 6.14 -3.76 -6.99
CA VAL A 72 6.21 -4.43 -8.29
C VAL A 72 5.96 -5.94 -8.19
N ILE A 73 5.59 -6.55 -9.32
CA ILE A 73 5.41 -8.00 -9.41
C ILE A 73 6.77 -8.67 -9.36
N ALA A 74 7.00 -9.45 -8.29
CA ALA A 74 8.20 -10.26 -8.09
C ALA A 74 8.01 -11.73 -8.56
N ASP A 75 6.75 -12.21 -8.58
CA ASP A 75 6.37 -13.54 -9.03
C ASP A 75 5.07 -13.43 -9.84
N PHE A 76 5.20 -13.58 -11.17
CA PHE A 76 4.09 -13.40 -12.11
C PHE A 76 3.00 -14.46 -11.92
N ASP A 77 3.40 -15.74 -11.86
CA ASP A 77 2.45 -16.84 -11.74
C ASP A 77 1.68 -16.78 -10.43
N ALA A 78 2.37 -16.45 -9.34
CA ALA A 78 1.73 -16.27 -8.04
C ALA A 78 0.78 -15.06 -8.02
N THR A 79 1.13 -13.96 -8.73
CA THR A 79 0.25 -12.77 -8.87
C THR A 79 -1.01 -13.13 -9.65
N GLU A 80 -0.88 -13.83 -10.78
CA GLU A 80 -2.03 -14.29 -11.58
C GLU A 80 -2.97 -15.18 -10.75
N LEU A 81 -2.40 -16.18 -10.04
CA LEU A 81 -3.18 -17.06 -9.18
C LEU A 81 -3.91 -16.29 -8.07
N MET A 82 -3.23 -15.30 -7.47
CA MET A 82 -3.79 -14.43 -6.44
C MET A 82 -4.95 -13.60 -6.97
N LEU A 83 -4.73 -12.85 -8.05
CA LEU A 83 -5.75 -12.01 -8.68
C LEU A 83 -6.97 -12.83 -9.11
N ARG A 84 -6.75 -13.93 -9.81
CA ARG A 84 -7.81 -14.85 -10.24
C ARG A 84 -8.61 -15.40 -9.06
N GLY A 85 -7.93 -15.74 -7.97
CA GLY A 85 -8.57 -16.21 -6.75
C GLY A 85 -9.38 -15.11 -6.04
N MET A 86 -8.87 -13.88 -5.98
CA MET A 86 -9.55 -12.74 -5.37
C MET A 86 -10.76 -12.28 -6.20
N ILE A 87 -10.63 -12.21 -7.52
CA ILE A 87 -11.74 -11.88 -8.43
C ILE A 87 -12.89 -12.90 -8.29
N LYS A 88 -12.58 -14.20 -8.10
CA LYS A 88 -13.62 -15.21 -7.85
C LYS A 88 -14.41 -14.99 -6.56
N LYS A 89 -13.85 -14.26 -5.57
CA LYS A 89 -14.58 -13.89 -4.35
C LYS A 89 -15.63 -12.79 -4.60
N VAL A 90 -15.49 -12.04 -5.69
CA VAL A 90 -16.48 -11.02 -6.09
C VAL A 90 -17.73 -11.75 -6.56
N LYS A 91 -18.76 -11.80 -5.71
CA LYS A 91 -20.03 -12.47 -6.02
C LYS A 91 -20.75 -11.73 -7.14
N THR A 92 -20.83 -12.34 -8.31
CA THR A 92 -21.71 -11.89 -9.40
C THR A 92 -23.04 -12.59 -9.29
N SER A 93 -24.12 -11.83 -9.28
CA SER A 93 -25.47 -12.41 -9.20
C SER A 93 -25.80 -13.21 -10.46
N GLY A 94 -25.94 -14.54 -10.31
CA GLY A 94 -26.83 -15.40 -11.07
C GLY A 94 -26.66 -15.55 -12.58
N SER A 95 -25.61 -15.03 -13.22
CA SER A 95 -25.41 -15.20 -14.67
C SER A 95 -24.72 -16.52 -15.00
N LEU A 96 -25.31 -17.31 -15.90
CA LEU A 96 -24.72 -18.53 -16.47
C LEU A 96 -23.49 -18.25 -17.35
N ILE A 97 -23.29 -17.00 -17.78
CA ILE A 97 -22.18 -16.55 -18.61
C ILE A 97 -21.45 -15.46 -17.81
N ALA A 98 -20.15 -15.65 -17.56
CA ALA A 98 -19.32 -14.64 -16.91
C ALA A 98 -19.26 -13.38 -17.80
N PRO A 99 -19.64 -12.20 -17.30
CA PRO A 99 -19.56 -10.97 -18.08
C PRO A 99 -18.10 -10.59 -18.34
N PRO A 100 -17.81 -9.88 -19.45
CA PRO A 100 -16.47 -9.34 -19.67
C PRO A 100 -16.09 -8.39 -18.54
N LEU A 101 -14.85 -8.48 -18.08
CA LEU A 101 -14.32 -7.65 -17.00
C LEU A 101 -13.65 -6.40 -17.57
N ARG A 102 -14.05 -5.21 -17.06
CA ARG A 102 -13.31 -3.96 -17.20
C ARG A 102 -12.64 -3.64 -15.89
N MET A 103 -11.35 -3.36 -15.90
CA MET A 103 -10.58 -3.13 -14.70
C MET A 103 -9.82 -1.81 -14.77
N VAL A 104 -9.75 -1.10 -13.63
CA VAL A 104 -8.75 -0.06 -13.39
C VAL A 104 -7.88 -0.55 -12.26
N ILE A 105 -6.55 -0.54 -12.45
CA ILE A 105 -5.56 -1.03 -11.49
C ILE A 105 -4.57 0.09 -11.19
N CYS A 106 -4.27 0.34 -9.90
CA CYS A 106 -3.24 1.30 -9.52
C CYS A 106 -1.85 0.67 -9.65
N ILE A 107 -0.88 1.52 -9.97
CA ILE A 107 0.54 1.17 -10.11
C ILE A 107 1.40 2.30 -9.52
N PRO A 108 2.59 2.00 -8.98
CA PRO A 108 3.51 3.03 -8.53
C PRO A 108 3.92 3.99 -9.65
N SER A 109 4.13 5.27 -9.29
CA SER A 109 4.51 6.31 -10.27
C SER A 109 5.89 6.07 -10.90
N GLY A 110 6.78 5.37 -10.18
CA GLY A 110 8.11 4.98 -10.67
C GLY A 110 8.15 3.71 -11.49
N SER A 111 7.00 3.11 -11.85
CA SER A 111 6.95 1.84 -12.59
C SER A 111 7.54 1.95 -13.99
N THR A 112 8.39 0.99 -14.36
CA THR A 112 8.93 0.84 -15.70
C THR A 112 7.89 0.27 -16.67
N ASN A 113 8.10 0.47 -17.98
CA ASN A 113 7.22 -0.09 -19.00
C ASN A 113 7.09 -1.63 -18.92
N VAL A 114 8.12 -2.33 -18.43
CA VAL A 114 8.10 -3.78 -18.23
C VAL A 114 7.18 -4.16 -17.07
N GLU A 115 7.26 -3.43 -15.96
CA GLU A 115 6.40 -3.63 -14.77
C GLU A 115 4.93 -3.30 -15.09
N ILE A 116 4.69 -2.19 -15.80
CA ILE A 116 3.35 -1.82 -16.28
C ILE A 116 2.74 -2.94 -17.12
N ARG A 117 3.53 -3.48 -18.08
CA ARG A 117 3.10 -4.62 -18.90
C ARG A 117 2.82 -5.86 -18.05
N ALA A 118 3.67 -6.18 -17.07
CA ALA A 118 3.47 -7.33 -16.20
C ALA A 118 2.15 -7.25 -15.41
N VAL A 119 1.79 -6.06 -14.92
CA VAL A 119 0.48 -5.84 -14.26
C VAL A 119 -0.67 -6.06 -15.24
N ARG A 120 -0.56 -5.49 -16.46
CA ARG A 120 -1.57 -5.66 -17.50
C ARG A 120 -1.77 -7.13 -17.86
N ASP A 121 -0.69 -7.82 -18.20
CA ASP A 121 -0.73 -9.23 -18.59
C ASP A 121 -1.32 -10.10 -17.48
N SER A 122 -0.95 -9.87 -16.20
CA SER A 122 -1.51 -10.57 -15.05
C SER A 122 -3.02 -10.33 -14.92
N ALA A 123 -3.49 -9.11 -15.14
CA ALA A 123 -4.91 -8.76 -15.10
C ALA A 123 -5.71 -9.38 -16.26
N GLU A 124 -5.15 -9.36 -17.47
CA GLU A 124 -5.75 -10.00 -18.65
C GLU A 124 -5.85 -11.52 -18.47
N HIS A 125 -4.79 -12.16 -17.96
CA HIS A 125 -4.81 -13.59 -17.63
C HIS A 125 -5.80 -13.92 -16.50
N ALA A 126 -6.03 -12.98 -15.57
CA ALA A 126 -7.06 -13.14 -14.54
C ALA A 126 -8.50 -12.91 -15.07
N GLY A 127 -8.67 -12.55 -16.35
CA GLY A 127 -9.95 -12.42 -17.04
C GLY A 127 -10.34 -10.99 -17.44
N GLY A 128 -9.43 -10.02 -17.27
CA GLY A 128 -9.63 -8.63 -17.74
C GLY A 128 -9.71 -8.56 -19.25
N ARG A 129 -10.74 -7.93 -19.78
CA ARG A 129 -10.92 -7.65 -21.23
C ARG A 129 -10.50 -6.23 -21.60
N GLU A 130 -10.77 -5.30 -20.70
CA GLU A 130 -10.37 -3.91 -20.81
C GLU A 130 -9.65 -3.57 -19.51
N VAL A 131 -8.34 -3.36 -19.58
CA VAL A 131 -7.49 -3.05 -18.44
C VAL A 131 -6.95 -1.64 -18.60
N TYR A 132 -7.26 -0.80 -17.63
CA TYR A 132 -6.73 0.56 -17.49
C TYR A 132 -5.86 0.63 -16.25
N MET A 133 -4.88 1.52 -16.26
CA MET A 133 -4.01 1.75 -15.11
C MET A 133 -4.01 3.21 -14.71
N ILE A 134 -3.83 3.44 -13.42
CA ILE A 134 -3.70 4.76 -12.79
C ILE A 134 -2.49 4.75 -11.88
N TYR A 135 -1.74 5.84 -11.81
CA TYR A 135 -0.67 5.97 -10.83
C TYR A 135 -1.22 6.09 -9.40
N GLU A 136 -0.58 5.39 -8.45
CA GLU A 136 -0.96 5.39 -7.02
C GLU A 136 -1.15 6.79 -6.45
N PRO A 137 -0.23 7.77 -6.64
CA PRO A 137 -0.45 9.11 -6.10
C PRO A 137 -1.65 9.84 -6.72
N MET A 138 -1.96 9.59 -7.99
CA MET A 138 -3.16 10.14 -8.61
C MET A 138 -4.43 9.52 -8.01
N ALA A 139 -4.42 8.21 -7.79
CA ALA A 139 -5.51 7.50 -7.11
C ALA A 139 -5.64 7.98 -5.65
N ALA A 140 -4.53 8.14 -4.92
CA ALA A 140 -4.53 8.65 -3.56
C ALA A 140 -5.16 10.06 -3.47
N ALA A 141 -4.81 10.96 -4.40
CA ALA A 141 -5.38 12.31 -4.47
C ALA A 141 -6.89 12.28 -4.73
N LEU A 142 -7.35 11.50 -5.71
CA LEU A 142 -8.78 11.31 -5.97
C LEU A 142 -9.50 10.73 -4.74
N GLY A 143 -8.89 9.75 -4.08
CA GLY A 143 -9.44 9.12 -2.90
C GLY A 143 -9.44 10.01 -1.67
N ALA A 144 -8.53 10.97 -1.56
CA ALA A 144 -8.53 12.02 -0.55
C ALA A 144 -9.56 13.16 -0.86
N GLY A 145 -10.22 13.10 -2.02
CA GLY A 145 -11.22 14.09 -2.43
C GLY A 145 -10.63 15.35 -3.06
N LEU A 146 -9.38 15.31 -3.51
CA LEU A 146 -8.72 16.45 -4.16
C LEU A 146 -9.19 16.60 -5.61
N ASP A 147 -9.34 17.84 -6.06
CA ASP A 147 -9.63 18.13 -7.48
C ASP A 147 -8.33 18.11 -8.29
N VAL A 148 -8.00 16.93 -8.81
CA VAL A 148 -6.76 16.70 -9.58
C VAL A 148 -6.73 17.43 -10.93
N GLU A 149 -7.87 17.86 -11.46
CA GLU A 149 -7.98 18.58 -12.74
C GLU A 149 -7.88 20.10 -12.57
N ALA A 150 -7.98 20.63 -11.34
CA ALA A 150 -7.87 22.05 -11.06
C ALA A 150 -6.47 22.59 -11.40
N PRO A 151 -6.36 23.87 -11.79
CA PRO A 151 -5.08 24.57 -12.02
C PRO A 151 -4.46 25.00 -10.66
N GLU A 152 -4.43 24.10 -9.69
CA GLU A 152 -3.87 24.30 -8.34
C GLU A 152 -2.94 23.14 -8.01
N GLY A 153 -1.93 23.41 -7.17
CA GLY A 153 -1.04 22.38 -6.65
C GLY A 153 -1.73 21.52 -5.60
N ASN A 154 -1.82 20.22 -5.85
CA ASN A 154 -2.24 19.21 -4.88
C ASN A 154 -1.07 18.29 -4.59
N MET A 155 -0.72 18.08 -3.33
CA MET A 155 0.38 17.19 -2.96
C MET A 155 -0.10 16.06 -2.08
N VAL A 156 0.34 14.85 -2.42
CA VAL A 156 0.05 13.64 -1.68
C VAL A 156 1.32 12.88 -1.35
N ILE A 157 1.33 12.24 -0.19
CA ILE A 157 2.31 11.25 0.21
C ILE A 157 1.53 9.97 0.52
N ASP A 158 1.73 8.95 -0.29
CA ASP A 158 1.22 7.63 -0.02
C ASP A 158 2.33 6.74 0.52
N ILE A 159 2.15 6.20 1.72
CA ILE A 159 3.09 5.28 2.34
C ILE A 159 2.43 3.92 2.44
N GLY A 160 2.66 3.10 1.43
CA GLY A 160 2.11 1.76 1.32
C GLY A 160 2.88 0.69 2.10
N GLY A 161 2.77 -0.56 1.65
CA GLY A 161 3.55 -1.68 2.18
C GLY A 161 4.97 -1.72 1.63
N GLY A 162 5.13 -1.57 0.32
CA GLY A 162 6.40 -1.71 -0.40
C GLY A 162 7.06 -0.41 -0.81
N THR A 163 6.27 0.62 -1.13
CA THR A 163 6.71 1.91 -1.66
C THR A 163 6.14 3.07 -0.86
N SER A 164 6.86 4.19 -0.87
CA SER A 164 6.33 5.50 -0.53
C SER A 164 6.37 6.38 -1.76
N GLU A 165 5.20 6.89 -2.16
CA GLU A 165 4.97 7.73 -3.33
C GLU A 165 4.71 9.16 -2.88
N ILE A 166 5.50 10.10 -3.37
CA ILE A 166 5.36 11.52 -3.07
C ILE A 166 5.15 12.24 -4.38
N ALA A 167 4.04 12.94 -4.56
CA ALA A 167 3.75 13.60 -5.84
C ALA A 167 2.99 14.91 -5.66
N CYS A 168 3.35 15.87 -6.50
CA CYS A 168 2.58 17.08 -6.76
C CYS A 168 1.79 16.90 -8.05
N ILE A 169 0.50 17.19 -8.00
CA ILE A 169 -0.48 16.98 -9.05
C ILE A 169 -1.14 18.32 -9.37
N SER A 170 -1.30 18.62 -10.66
CA SER A 170 -2.04 19.79 -11.15
C SER A 170 -2.51 19.53 -12.58
N LEU A 171 -3.66 20.08 -12.96
CA LEU A 171 -4.22 19.98 -14.33
C LEU A 171 -4.30 18.54 -14.87
N GLY A 172 -4.65 17.59 -14.01
CA GLY A 172 -4.77 16.17 -14.38
C GLY A 172 -3.45 15.44 -14.63
N GLY A 173 -2.32 16.02 -14.21
CA GLY A 173 -0.99 15.44 -14.41
C GLY A 173 -0.11 15.47 -13.15
N ILE A 174 0.83 14.54 -13.07
CA ILE A 174 1.89 14.56 -12.07
C ILE A 174 2.97 15.53 -12.55
N VAL A 175 3.21 16.60 -11.79
CA VAL A 175 4.18 17.64 -12.14
C VAL A 175 5.59 17.25 -11.68
N CYS A 176 5.72 16.77 -10.45
CA CYS A 176 6.94 16.22 -9.91
C CYS A 176 6.60 15.12 -8.92
N SER A 177 7.45 14.12 -8.85
CA SER A 177 7.26 12.98 -7.93
C SER A 177 8.56 12.31 -7.57
N GLU A 178 8.54 11.59 -6.46
CA GLU A 178 9.59 10.66 -6.02
C GLU A 178 8.94 9.39 -5.52
N SER A 179 9.47 8.25 -5.95
CA SER A 179 9.08 6.92 -5.49
C SER A 179 10.26 6.25 -4.82
N ILE A 180 10.09 5.78 -3.59
CA ILE A 180 11.14 5.10 -2.83
C ILE A 180 10.66 3.78 -2.27
N ASN A 181 11.55 2.77 -2.26
CA ASN A 181 11.30 1.45 -1.68
C ASN A 181 11.51 1.44 -0.15
N THR A 182 11.04 2.48 0.55
CA THR A 182 11.09 2.59 2.01
C THR A 182 9.66 2.86 2.49
N ALA A 183 9.02 1.82 3.04
CA ALA A 183 7.63 1.84 3.44
C ALA A 183 7.35 0.78 4.52
N GLY A 184 6.11 0.34 4.68
CA GLY A 184 5.65 -0.53 5.75
C GLY A 184 6.48 -1.80 5.97
N ASP A 185 6.91 -2.48 4.90
CA ASP A 185 7.74 -3.70 4.99
C ASP A 185 9.14 -3.39 5.56
N VAL A 186 9.71 -2.24 5.18
CA VAL A 186 11.01 -1.81 5.72
C VAL A 186 10.87 -1.48 7.21
N PHE A 187 9.80 -0.79 7.61
CA PHE A 187 9.52 -0.50 9.02
C PHE A 187 9.39 -1.79 9.84
N THR A 188 8.70 -2.80 9.32
CA THR A 188 8.56 -4.11 9.96
C THR A 188 9.92 -4.79 10.15
N ASN A 189 10.79 -4.73 9.13
CA ASN A 189 12.15 -5.26 9.19
C ASN A 189 13.05 -4.48 10.17
N ASP A 190 12.89 -3.16 10.25
CA ASP A 190 13.63 -2.33 11.21
C ASP A 190 13.28 -2.73 12.65
N ILE A 191 11.97 -2.93 12.93
CA ILE A 191 11.50 -3.39 14.25
C ILE A 191 12.05 -4.78 14.58
N GLN A 192 11.99 -5.74 13.64
CA GLN A 192 12.58 -7.07 13.85
C GLN A 192 14.09 -6.97 14.18
N SER A 193 14.79 -6.13 13.44
CA SER A 193 16.24 -5.94 13.61
C SER A 193 16.55 -5.28 14.96
N TYR A 194 15.76 -4.28 15.35
CA TYR A 194 15.88 -3.61 16.64
C TYR A 194 15.66 -4.58 17.81
N VAL A 195 14.57 -5.33 17.82
CA VAL A 195 14.25 -6.30 18.88
C VAL A 195 15.35 -7.36 18.99
N ARG A 196 15.86 -7.82 17.86
CA ARG A 196 16.98 -8.77 17.83
C ARG A 196 18.27 -8.19 18.42
N GLN A 197 18.62 -6.95 18.09
CA GLN A 197 19.88 -6.33 18.48
C GLN A 197 19.87 -5.82 19.93
N GLN A 198 18.77 -5.23 20.37
CA GLN A 198 18.68 -4.61 21.69
C GLN A 198 18.22 -5.58 22.78
N HIS A 199 17.33 -6.49 22.45
CA HIS A 199 16.74 -7.41 23.43
C HIS A 199 17.18 -8.87 23.25
N ASN A 200 18.02 -9.19 22.25
CA ASN A 200 18.46 -10.55 21.92
C ASN A 200 17.29 -11.56 21.73
N ILE A 201 16.12 -11.07 21.28
CA ILE A 201 14.95 -11.92 21.02
C ILE A 201 14.69 -11.97 19.51
N ARG A 202 14.37 -13.17 19.02
CA ARG A 202 13.90 -13.34 17.64
C ARG A 202 12.36 -13.33 17.60
N ILE A 203 11.82 -12.44 16.78
CA ILE A 203 10.38 -12.36 16.48
C ILE A 203 10.13 -12.58 14.98
N GLY A 204 8.94 -13.10 14.63
CA GLY A 204 8.51 -13.23 13.24
C GLY A 204 8.02 -11.91 12.64
N GLU A 205 7.89 -11.88 11.30
CA GLU A 205 7.38 -10.72 10.56
C GLU A 205 5.99 -10.29 11.07
N ARG A 206 5.11 -11.25 11.32
CA ARG A 206 3.75 -10.99 11.82
C ARG A 206 3.75 -10.28 13.19
N THR A 207 4.67 -10.64 14.08
CA THR A 207 4.78 -10.01 15.40
C THR A 207 5.32 -8.59 15.27
N ALA A 208 6.34 -8.38 14.43
CA ALA A 208 6.88 -7.05 14.18
C ALA A 208 5.85 -6.11 13.53
N GLU A 209 5.04 -6.64 12.61
CA GLU A 209 3.92 -5.90 12.02
C GLU A 209 2.87 -5.51 13.08
N ALA A 210 2.55 -6.41 14.02
CA ALA A 210 1.64 -6.11 15.12
C ALA A 210 2.21 -5.02 16.04
N ILE A 211 3.51 -5.03 16.34
CA ILE A 211 4.20 -3.98 17.10
C ILE A 211 4.08 -2.65 16.36
N LYS A 212 4.40 -2.62 15.07
CA LYS A 212 4.29 -1.42 14.22
C LYS A 212 2.89 -0.82 14.27
N CYS A 213 1.86 -1.64 14.05
CA CYS A 213 0.47 -1.16 14.05
C CYS A 213 -0.02 -0.67 15.43
N SER A 214 0.50 -1.24 16.51
CA SER A 214 0.08 -0.92 17.87
C SER A 214 0.78 0.33 18.41
N ILE A 215 2.13 0.33 18.38
CA ILE A 215 2.97 1.34 19.04
C ILE A 215 3.94 2.04 18.09
N GLY A 216 3.82 1.85 16.76
CA GLY A 216 4.66 2.55 15.77
C GLY A 216 4.50 4.05 15.87
N ALA A 217 5.63 4.75 16.03
CA ALA A 217 5.66 6.20 16.16
C ALA A 217 6.81 6.80 15.34
N ALA A 218 6.63 8.04 14.90
CA ALA A 218 7.62 8.83 14.17
C ALA A 218 8.35 9.85 15.05
N VAL A 219 7.92 9.98 16.30
CA VAL A 219 8.41 10.91 17.31
C VAL A 219 8.46 10.21 18.68
N SER A 220 9.33 10.68 19.57
CA SER A 220 9.55 10.08 20.90
C SER A 220 8.80 10.78 22.04
N ASP A 221 7.96 11.78 21.72
CA ASP A 221 7.26 12.67 22.67
C ASP A 221 5.79 12.84 22.29
N LEU A 222 5.07 11.73 22.15
CA LEU A 222 3.64 11.74 21.85
C LEU A 222 2.83 12.34 23.03
N GLU A 223 1.82 13.16 22.71
CA GLU A 223 0.90 13.68 23.73
C GLU A 223 0.06 12.59 24.41
N GLN A 224 -0.28 11.56 23.62
CA GLN A 224 -1.00 10.37 24.11
C GLN A 224 -0.12 9.15 23.86
N GLU A 225 0.54 8.71 24.91
CA GLU A 225 1.42 7.55 24.85
C GLU A 225 0.59 6.26 24.78
N PRO A 226 0.86 5.37 23.80
CA PRO A 226 0.26 4.06 23.80
C PRO A 226 0.86 3.18 24.91
N GLU A 227 0.10 2.20 25.38
CA GLU A 227 0.63 1.18 26.29
C GLU A 227 1.77 0.39 25.62
N ASP A 228 2.74 0.00 26.43
CA ASP A 228 3.87 -0.83 25.99
C ASP A 228 3.37 -2.13 25.37
N PHE A 229 4.09 -2.60 24.34
CA PHE A 229 3.81 -3.87 23.70
C PHE A 229 4.66 -4.98 24.29
N VAL A 230 3.99 -5.96 24.92
CA VAL A 230 4.68 -7.12 25.49
C VAL A 230 4.85 -8.21 24.44
N VAL A 231 6.09 -8.63 24.22
CA VAL A 231 6.43 -9.68 23.25
C VAL A 231 7.26 -10.78 23.89
N THR A 232 7.00 -12.03 23.50
CA THR A 232 7.74 -13.20 23.93
C THR A 232 8.35 -13.89 22.71
N GLY A 233 9.62 -14.25 22.81
CA GLY A 233 10.34 -14.98 21.77
C GLY A 233 11.53 -15.75 22.31
N PRO A 234 12.16 -16.61 21.49
CA PRO A 234 13.39 -17.29 21.91
C PRO A 234 14.54 -16.29 22.02
N ASN A 235 15.23 -16.30 23.15
CA ASN A 235 16.48 -15.58 23.33
C ASN A 235 17.54 -16.19 22.41
N MET A 236 18.25 -15.33 21.67
CA MET A 236 19.24 -15.76 20.65
C MET A 236 20.48 -16.43 21.22
N LEU A 237 20.80 -16.16 22.50
CA LEU A 237 22.00 -16.69 23.17
C LEU A 237 21.71 -18.01 23.90
N THR A 238 20.54 -18.10 24.57
CA THR A 238 20.19 -19.23 25.44
C THR A 238 19.18 -20.18 24.83
N ALA A 239 18.52 -19.79 23.73
CA ALA A 239 17.36 -20.45 23.11
C ALA A 239 16.13 -20.59 24.03
N LEU A 240 16.16 -20.03 25.24
CA LEU A 240 15.04 -20.08 26.18
C LEU A 240 14.01 -18.98 25.88
N PRO A 241 12.74 -19.18 26.25
CA PRO A 241 11.72 -18.13 26.13
C PRO A 241 12.11 -16.90 26.97
N GLN A 242 11.98 -15.73 26.37
CA GLN A 242 12.16 -14.45 27.04
C GLN A 242 11.03 -13.51 26.67
N THR A 243 10.53 -12.79 27.65
CA THR A 243 9.50 -11.76 27.48
C THR A 243 10.11 -10.38 27.74
N VAL A 244 9.79 -9.42 26.86
CA VAL A 244 10.19 -8.02 27.00
C VAL A 244 8.99 -7.10 26.75
N SER A 245 9.02 -5.92 27.39
CA SER A 245 8.11 -4.81 27.11
C SER A 245 8.83 -3.83 26.20
N LEU A 246 8.15 -3.40 25.13
CA LEU A 246 8.67 -2.46 24.15
C LEU A 246 7.85 -1.17 24.23
N SER A 247 8.50 -0.04 24.41
CA SER A 247 7.85 1.25 24.40
C SER A 247 7.74 1.83 22.98
N TYR A 248 6.81 2.74 22.76
CA TYR A 248 6.67 3.46 21.48
C TYR A 248 7.92 4.29 21.14
N SER A 249 8.61 4.81 22.15
CA SER A 249 9.84 5.61 21.97
C SER A 249 11.00 4.75 21.44
N GLU A 250 11.11 3.49 21.89
CA GLU A 250 12.06 2.52 21.31
C GLU A 250 11.74 2.22 19.85
N ILE A 251 10.44 2.09 19.51
CA ILE A 251 10.01 1.85 18.12
C ILE A 251 10.24 3.10 17.26
N ALA A 252 10.00 4.30 17.77
CA ALA A 252 10.34 5.54 17.06
C ALA A 252 11.83 5.60 16.73
N TYR A 253 12.70 5.23 17.69
CA TYR A 253 14.15 5.13 17.47
C TYR A 253 14.49 4.07 16.39
N ALA A 254 13.84 2.91 16.44
CA ALA A 254 14.04 1.85 15.44
C ALA A 254 13.70 2.30 14.02
N LEU A 255 12.64 3.13 13.86
CA LEU A 255 12.16 3.62 12.58
C LEU A 255 12.90 4.86 12.05
N GLU A 256 13.69 5.56 12.88
CA GLU A 256 14.30 6.86 12.57
C GLU A 256 15.06 6.87 11.24
N LYS A 257 15.87 5.84 10.98
CA LYS A 257 16.66 5.73 9.75
C LYS A 257 15.79 5.66 8.49
N SER A 258 14.68 4.95 8.56
CA SER A 258 13.77 4.78 7.42
C SER A 258 12.87 5.99 7.25
N LEU A 259 12.41 6.61 8.34
CA LEU A 259 11.65 7.86 8.29
C LEU A 259 12.50 9.00 7.72
N THR A 260 13.79 9.09 8.07
CA THR A 260 14.72 10.09 7.48
C THR A 260 14.83 9.97 5.95
N LYS A 261 14.67 8.78 5.38
CA LYS A 261 14.64 8.62 3.90
C LYS A 261 13.36 9.20 3.29
N ILE A 262 12.23 9.05 3.98
CA ILE A 262 10.96 9.66 3.56
C ILE A 262 11.07 11.18 3.63
N ASP A 263 11.64 11.72 4.73
CA ASP A 263 11.91 13.16 4.88
C ASP A 263 12.75 13.69 3.71
N ALA A 264 13.82 12.98 3.34
CA ALA A 264 14.70 13.38 2.25
C ALA A 264 14.00 13.32 0.88
N ALA A 265 13.16 12.31 0.64
CA ALA A 265 12.38 12.21 -0.59
C ALA A 265 11.34 13.34 -0.69
N LEU A 266 10.69 13.68 0.42
CA LEU A 266 9.78 14.83 0.49
C LEU A 266 10.50 16.13 0.13
N MET A 267 11.65 16.41 0.75
CA MET A 267 12.43 17.61 0.46
C MET A 267 12.83 17.70 -1.01
N LYS A 268 13.23 16.58 -1.61
CA LYS A 268 13.59 16.50 -3.04
C LYS A 268 12.42 16.88 -3.95
N VAL A 269 11.19 16.46 -3.65
CA VAL A 269 10.00 16.83 -4.41
C VAL A 269 9.69 18.32 -4.21
N LEU A 270 9.75 18.83 -2.98
CA LEU A 270 9.53 20.26 -2.68
C LEU A 270 10.53 21.16 -3.42
N GLU A 271 11.81 20.77 -3.47
CA GLU A 271 12.87 21.50 -4.18
C GLU A 271 12.68 21.52 -5.71
N SER A 272 12.10 20.47 -6.28
CA SER A 272 11.86 20.35 -7.72
C SER A 272 10.55 20.99 -8.19
N MET A 273 9.73 21.47 -7.28
CA MET A 273 8.39 21.97 -7.56
C MET A 273 8.43 23.40 -8.13
N PRO A 274 7.60 23.73 -9.14
CA PRO A 274 7.40 25.10 -9.59
C PRO A 274 6.92 26.02 -8.46
N PRO A 275 7.45 27.26 -8.34
CA PRO A 275 7.13 28.17 -7.24
C PRO A 275 5.64 28.44 -7.03
N GLU A 276 4.86 28.51 -8.11
CA GLU A 276 3.42 28.77 -8.05
C GLU A 276 2.67 27.61 -7.37
N LEU A 277 3.03 26.36 -7.72
CA LEU A 277 2.46 25.19 -7.09
C LEU A 277 2.94 25.03 -5.63
N TYR A 278 4.18 25.43 -5.34
CA TYR A 278 4.69 25.44 -3.98
C TYR A 278 3.84 26.35 -3.08
N ALA A 279 3.45 27.53 -3.57
CA ALA A 279 2.58 28.45 -2.84
C ALA A 279 1.19 27.82 -2.55
N ASP A 280 0.63 27.09 -3.50
CA ASP A 280 -0.61 26.36 -3.29
C ASP A 280 -0.46 25.28 -2.20
N ILE A 281 0.63 24.50 -2.22
CA ILE A 281 0.89 23.45 -1.24
C ILE A 281 1.06 24.02 0.17
N VAL A 282 1.76 25.13 0.33
CA VAL A 282 1.90 25.80 1.64
C VAL A 282 0.53 26.22 2.20
N LYS A 283 -0.38 26.64 1.33
CA LYS A 283 -1.73 27.06 1.70
C LYS A 283 -2.67 25.88 1.97
N ASN A 284 -2.66 24.88 1.07
CA ASN A 284 -3.63 23.77 1.08
C ASN A 284 -3.17 22.59 1.92
N GLY A 285 -1.86 22.50 2.23
CA GLY A 285 -1.26 21.36 2.93
C GLY A 285 -0.97 20.16 2.04
N ILE A 286 -0.41 19.14 2.65
CA ILE A 286 -0.02 17.87 2.02
C ILE A 286 -0.87 16.74 2.61
N TYR A 287 -1.42 15.88 1.77
CA TYR A 287 -2.29 14.79 2.18
C TYR A 287 -1.51 13.48 2.33
N LEU A 288 -1.67 12.82 3.49
CA LEU A 288 -1.06 11.53 3.80
C LEU A 288 -2.06 10.40 3.52
N ALA A 289 -1.66 9.42 2.73
CA ALA A 289 -2.41 8.21 2.40
C ALA A 289 -1.59 6.95 2.69
N GLY A 290 -2.22 5.79 2.54
CA GLY A 290 -1.61 4.49 2.82
C GLY A 290 -1.53 4.17 4.32
N GLY A 291 -1.14 2.93 4.60
CA GLY A 291 -1.06 2.44 5.98
C GLY A 291 0.02 3.14 6.82
N GLY A 292 1.08 3.63 6.18
CA GLY A 292 2.15 4.38 6.84
C GLY A 292 1.70 5.74 7.39
N ALA A 293 0.65 6.34 6.84
CA ALA A 293 0.04 7.56 7.37
C ALA A 293 -0.47 7.40 8.82
N LEU A 294 -0.70 6.16 9.26
CA LEU A 294 -1.16 5.82 10.61
C LEU A 294 -0.01 5.69 11.64
N ILE A 295 1.25 5.83 11.24
CA ILE A 295 2.38 5.92 12.17
C ILE A 295 2.20 7.18 13.03
N LYS A 296 2.13 6.99 14.35
CA LYS A 296 1.79 8.06 15.29
C LYS A 296 2.79 9.21 15.23
N GLY A 297 2.30 10.44 15.09
CA GLY A 297 3.11 11.65 15.02
C GLY A 297 3.91 11.83 13.74
N LEU A 298 3.61 11.08 12.67
CA LEU A 298 4.25 11.26 11.37
C LEU A 298 3.92 12.63 10.76
N ASP A 299 2.66 13.03 10.81
CA ASP A 299 2.17 14.34 10.39
C ASP A 299 2.88 15.49 11.12
N ARG A 300 3.04 15.36 12.44
CA ARG A 300 3.79 16.32 13.26
C ARG A 300 5.26 16.38 12.85
N ARG A 301 5.93 15.24 12.71
CA ARG A 301 7.33 15.15 12.27
C ARG A 301 7.54 15.88 10.94
N LEU A 302 6.68 15.61 9.95
CA LEU A 302 6.80 16.21 8.62
C LEU A 302 6.48 17.71 8.64
N ASN A 303 5.49 18.12 9.45
CA ASN A 303 5.17 19.53 9.63
C ASN A 303 6.33 20.29 10.30
N GLU A 304 6.94 19.76 11.36
CA GLU A 304 8.08 20.37 12.04
C GLU A 304 9.29 20.57 11.11
N LYS A 305 9.46 19.67 10.14
CA LYS A 305 10.57 19.74 9.16
C LYS A 305 10.33 20.73 8.03
N THR A 306 9.08 20.90 7.60
CA THR A 306 8.76 21.65 6.38
C THR A 306 8.04 22.98 6.66
N GLY A 307 7.40 23.11 7.81
CA GLY A 307 6.48 24.21 8.11
C GLY A 307 5.17 24.17 7.33
N ILE A 308 4.89 23.08 6.59
CA ILE A 308 3.68 22.90 5.77
C ILE A 308 2.68 22.07 6.58
N PRO A 309 1.36 22.38 6.55
CA PRO A 309 0.34 21.54 7.17
C PRO A 309 0.24 20.14 6.52
N PHE A 310 0.06 19.10 7.34
CA PHE A 310 -0.19 17.74 6.87
C PHE A 310 -1.58 17.27 7.31
N HIS A 311 -2.29 16.62 6.39
CA HIS A 311 -3.64 16.12 6.59
C HIS A 311 -3.67 14.61 6.34
N ILE A 312 -4.07 13.82 7.33
CA ILE A 312 -4.29 12.39 7.11
C ILE A 312 -5.60 12.23 6.36
N ALA A 313 -5.58 11.54 5.21
CA ALA A 313 -6.78 11.27 4.42
C ALA A 313 -7.82 10.49 5.24
N GLU A 314 -9.09 10.71 4.96
CA GLU A 314 -10.15 9.88 5.54
C GLU A 314 -9.93 8.41 5.11
N ASP A 315 -9.88 7.50 6.09
CA ASP A 315 -9.55 6.08 5.87
C ASP A 315 -8.35 5.89 4.90
N PRO A 316 -7.13 6.24 5.36
CA PRO A 316 -5.96 6.30 4.49
C PRO A 316 -5.57 4.94 3.91
N LEU A 317 -5.95 3.83 4.56
CA LEU A 317 -5.75 2.47 4.05
C LEU A 317 -6.55 2.18 2.79
N GLN A 318 -7.70 2.84 2.60
CA GLN A 318 -8.57 2.64 1.44
C GLN A 318 -8.53 3.80 0.43
N ALA A 319 -7.72 4.83 0.69
CA ALA A 319 -7.68 6.03 -0.15
C ALA A 319 -7.37 5.69 -1.62
N ILE A 320 -6.34 4.88 -1.88
CA ILE A 320 -5.98 4.46 -3.25
C ILE A 320 -7.11 3.67 -3.89
N ALA A 321 -7.64 2.65 -3.21
CA ALA A 321 -8.72 1.83 -3.74
C ALA A 321 -9.97 2.69 -4.05
N ARG A 322 -10.33 3.63 -3.16
CA ARG A 322 -11.43 4.58 -3.36
C ARG A 322 -11.20 5.45 -4.58
N GLY A 323 -9.99 6.02 -4.73
CA GLY A 323 -9.62 6.83 -5.90
C GLY A 323 -9.61 6.04 -7.19
N THR A 324 -9.11 4.79 -7.18
CA THR A 324 -9.20 3.87 -8.31
C THR A 324 -10.66 3.58 -8.69
N GLY A 325 -11.55 3.47 -7.71
CA GLY A 325 -13.00 3.36 -7.91
C GLY A 325 -13.63 4.61 -8.53
N ILE A 326 -13.15 5.80 -8.17
CA ILE A 326 -13.57 7.07 -8.79
C ILE A 326 -13.09 7.11 -10.25
N ALA A 327 -11.85 6.71 -10.51
CA ALA A 327 -11.28 6.64 -11.86
C ALA A 327 -12.07 5.67 -12.75
N LEU A 328 -12.45 4.51 -12.24
CA LEU A 328 -13.27 3.52 -12.95
C LEU A 328 -14.61 4.10 -13.42
N LYS A 329 -15.28 4.87 -12.57
CA LYS A 329 -16.55 5.53 -12.92
C LYS A 329 -16.38 6.66 -13.95
N ASN A 330 -15.18 7.17 -14.11
CA ASN A 330 -14.86 8.33 -14.95
C ASN A 330 -13.85 8.00 -16.07
N ILE A 331 -13.81 6.76 -16.53
CA ILE A 331 -12.82 6.28 -17.55
C ILE A 331 -12.82 7.15 -18.80
N ASN A 332 -13.97 7.63 -19.23
CA ASN A 332 -14.06 8.47 -20.44
C ASN A 332 -13.73 9.95 -20.20
N ARG A 333 -13.66 10.37 -18.94
CA ARG A 333 -13.36 11.75 -18.54
C ARG A 333 -11.85 11.93 -18.29
N PHE A 334 -11.25 11.01 -17.58
CA PHE A 334 -9.86 11.13 -17.12
C PHE A 334 -8.87 10.70 -18.20
N SER A 335 -8.21 11.70 -18.84
CA SER A 335 -7.22 11.48 -19.90
C SER A 335 -5.91 10.88 -19.40
N PHE A 336 -5.65 10.90 -18.09
CA PHE A 336 -4.44 10.35 -17.47
C PHE A 336 -4.50 8.84 -17.24
N LEU A 337 -5.63 8.19 -17.53
CA LEU A 337 -5.72 6.73 -17.48
C LEU A 337 -4.97 6.09 -18.65
N MET A 338 -4.10 5.16 -18.32
CA MET A 338 -3.31 4.39 -19.30
C MET A 338 -4.06 3.14 -19.72
N LYS A 339 -4.12 2.89 -21.05
CA LYS A 339 -4.73 1.70 -21.61
C LYS A 339 -3.69 0.72 -22.12
#